data_f38cdcaf2328071617a11b8c927785b4
#
_entry.id   f38cdcaf2328071617a11b8c927785b4
#
_cell.length_a   1.000
_cell.length_b   1.000
_cell.length_c   1.000
_cell.angle_alpha   90.00
_cell.angle_beta   90.00
_cell.angle_gamma   90.00
#
_symmetry.space_group_name_H-M   'P 1'
#
loop_
_entity.id
_entity.type
_entity.pdbx_description
1 polymer ?
#
loop_
_entity_poly.entity_id
_entity_poly.type
_entity_poly.pdbx_seq_one_letter_code
_entity_poly.pdbx_strand_id
1 'polypeptide(L)'
;MKKRKFGLLITSVLAAGAILAACGEDDDTNNNGGSANEGTNNEDTFTVAMVTDVGGVDDKSFNQSAWEGIQKFGKDNGLTKGNGGYDYLQSESDADYNQNLNSLIRRDFDLVFGVGFMMEDAIKEIAAENPDSMLAIIDSVVEAENVASILFKEQEGAFLAGVAAASMSKTGKIGFVGGVDIPVINRFHAGYLEGAKAVNPNIEVMVDYTGAFDKPDLGKASANLMYSSGVDIIFHAAGGTGNGVFS
;
A
#
# COMPACT_ATOMS: atom_id res chain seq x y z
N MET A 1 47.15 39.26 -13.72
CA MET A 1 47.25 40.62 -13.15
C MET A 1 45.85 41.10 -12.86
N LYS A 2 45.33 41.34 -11.70
CA LYS A 2 45.61 42.14 -10.52
C LYS A 2 44.91 41.55 -9.31
N LYS A 3 45.67 41.33 -8.26
CA LYS A 3 45.20 41.08 -6.88
C LYS A 3 44.62 42.35 -6.29
N ARG A 4 43.53 42.25 -5.49
CA ARG A 4 43.26 43.19 -4.41
C ARG A 4 42.68 42.44 -3.20
N LYS A 5 43.48 42.46 -2.15
CA LYS A 5 43.17 42.18 -0.74
C LYS A 5 42.59 43.44 -0.11
N PHE A 6 41.82 43.28 0.96
CA PHE A 6 41.56 44.15 2.12
C PHE A 6 40.15 43.84 2.63
N GLY A 7 39.84 43.64 3.87
CA GLY A 7 40.54 43.82 5.14
C GLY A 7 39.59 43.46 6.26
N LEU A 8 40.18 42.98 7.30
CA LEU A 8 39.64 42.52 8.59
C LEU A 8 39.06 43.70 9.38
N LEU A 9 37.92 43.56 10.07
CA LEU A 9 37.60 44.34 11.27
C LEU A 9 36.77 43.47 12.25
N ILE A 10 37.43 43.19 13.36
CA ILE A 10 36.94 42.56 14.60
C ILE A 10 36.28 43.68 15.43
N THR A 11 35.10 43.43 15.99
CA THR A 11 34.66 44.09 17.21
C THR A 11 33.86 43.12 18.08
N SER A 12 34.51 42.70 19.14
CA SER A 12 33.99 42.04 20.33
C SER A 12 33.29 43.06 21.24
N VAL A 13 32.07 42.72 21.70
CA VAL A 13 31.53 43.34 22.93
C VAL A 13 30.97 42.24 23.81
N LEU A 14 31.66 42.01 24.92
CA LEU A 14 31.17 41.32 26.10
C LEU A 14 30.23 42.26 26.87
N ALA A 15 29.10 41.73 27.34
CA ALA A 15 28.42 42.26 28.50
C ALA A 15 27.82 41.09 29.31
N ALA A 16 28.39 40.88 30.48
CA ALA A 16 27.90 40.04 31.55
C ALA A 16 26.84 40.80 32.37
N GLY A 17 25.89 40.10 32.94
CA GLY A 17 24.87 40.65 33.86
C GLY A 17 23.91 39.55 34.32
N ALA A 18 24.26 38.91 35.36
CA ALA A 18 23.76 38.92 36.76
C ALA A 18 22.44 38.11 36.97
N ILE A 19 22.61 37.09 37.76
CA ILE A 19 21.63 36.26 38.45
C ILE A 19 20.88 37.06 39.51
N LEU A 20 19.57 36.90 39.59
CA LEU A 20 18.81 37.17 40.83
C LEU A 20 17.74 36.11 40.98
N ALA A 21 17.98 35.25 41.98
CA ALA A 21 17.00 34.36 42.55
C ALA A 21 16.06 35.13 43.49
N ALA A 22 14.78 34.91 43.40
CA ALA A 22 13.82 35.23 44.46
C ALA A 22 12.72 34.15 44.45
N CYS A 23 12.66 33.42 45.58
CA CYS A 23 11.51 32.61 45.98
C CYS A 23 10.34 33.50 46.36
N GLY A 24 9.11 33.07 46.06
CA GLY A 24 7.87 33.61 46.56
C GLY A 24 6.75 32.64 46.22
N GLU A 25 6.12 32.17 47.25
CA GLU A 25 5.04 31.18 47.32
C GLU A 25 3.65 31.76 46.94
N ASP A 26 2.77 30.85 46.48
CA ASP A 26 1.31 30.89 46.47
C ASP A 26 0.56 31.66 45.34
N ASP A 27 -0.17 31.02 44.52
CA ASP A 27 -1.60 30.73 44.48
C ASP A 27 -2.16 30.48 43.07
N ASP A 28 -3.06 29.56 42.99
CA ASP A 28 -3.91 29.09 41.92
C ASP A 28 -4.25 30.08 40.79
N THR A 29 -3.98 29.69 39.52
CA THR A 29 -4.99 29.81 38.45
C THR A 29 -4.64 28.93 37.25
N ASN A 30 -5.58 28.07 36.93
CA ASN A 30 -5.78 27.25 35.74
C ASN A 30 -5.44 28.01 34.44
N ASN A 31 -4.39 27.57 33.68
CA ASN A 31 -4.22 28.00 32.32
C ASN A 31 -3.82 26.79 31.44
N ASN A 32 -4.80 26.40 30.64
CA ASN A 32 -4.75 25.36 29.64
C ASN A 32 -3.81 25.79 28.50
N GLY A 33 -2.54 25.48 28.64
CA GLY A 33 -1.51 25.66 27.62
C GLY A 33 -1.27 24.34 26.92
N GLY A 34 -1.77 24.19 25.69
CA GLY A 34 -1.50 23.05 24.83
C GLY A 34 0.01 22.84 24.69
N SER A 35 0.49 21.76 25.28
CA SER A 35 1.83 21.23 25.03
C SER A 35 1.81 20.71 23.60
N ALA A 36 2.44 21.43 22.69
CA ALA A 36 2.87 20.84 21.44
C ALA A 36 3.80 19.68 21.82
N ASN A 37 3.34 18.48 21.55
CA ASN A 37 4.15 17.28 21.67
C ASN A 37 5.21 17.38 20.57
N GLU A 38 6.38 17.92 20.89
CA GLU A 38 7.57 17.74 20.07
C GLU A 38 7.84 16.25 20.06
N GLY A 39 7.48 15.61 18.94
CA GLY A 39 7.82 14.21 18.69
C GLY A 39 9.33 14.07 18.84
N THR A 40 9.76 13.33 19.84
CA THR A 40 11.13 12.86 19.94
C THR A 40 11.40 12.04 18.68
N ASN A 41 12.09 12.64 17.71
CA ASN A 41 12.73 11.89 16.63
C ASN A 41 13.79 11.01 17.31
N ASN A 42 13.44 9.76 17.60
CA ASN A 42 14.41 8.73 17.87
C ASN A 42 15.13 8.46 16.54
N GLU A 43 16.42 8.81 16.46
CA GLU A 43 17.28 8.58 15.29
C GLU A 43 17.42 7.08 14.90
N ASP A 44 16.81 6.17 15.64
CA ASP A 44 16.84 4.71 15.43
C ASP A 44 15.46 4.12 15.03
N THR A 45 14.47 4.92 14.65
CA THR A 45 13.13 4.41 14.38
C THR A 45 12.97 4.08 12.89
N PHE A 46 12.82 2.80 12.56
CA PHE A 46 12.59 2.35 11.18
C PHE A 46 11.20 2.79 10.67
N THR A 47 11.17 3.49 9.56
CA THR A 47 9.99 4.11 8.97
C THR A 47 9.56 3.40 7.68
N VAL A 48 8.27 3.31 7.43
CA VAL A 48 7.74 2.59 6.26
C VAL A 48 6.66 3.38 5.55
N ALA A 49 6.64 3.29 4.23
CA ALA A 49 5.55 3.87 3.46
C ALA A 49 5.17 2.99 2.27
N MET A 50 4.01 3.24 1.67
CA MET A 50 3.58 2.53 0.47
C MET A 50 3.00 3.46 -0.58
N VAL A 51 3.10 3.03 -1.83
CA VAL A 51 2.34 3.59 -2.96
C VAL A 51 1.32 2.55 -3.39
N THR A 52 0.06 2.97 -3.55
CA THR A 52 -0.98 2.11 -4.11
C THR A 52 -0.92 2.10 -5.62
N ASP A 53 -1.45 1.05 -6.24
CA ASP A 53 -1.90 1.14 -7.61
C ASP A 53 -3.18 2.02 -7.71
N VAL A 54 -3.87 1.99 -8.86
CA VAL A 54 -5.08 2.79 -9.11
C VAL A 54 -6.29 2.38 -8.27
N GLY A 55 -6.22 1.28 -7.53
CA GLY A 55 -7.34 0.75 -6.72
C GLY A 55 -7.62 1.52 -5.43
N GLY A 56 -6.62 2.25 -4.91
CA GLY A 56 -6.73 2.97 -3.63
C GLY A 56 -6.74 2.09 -2.38
N VAL A 57 -6.56 2.72 -1.21
CA VAL A 57 -6.46 1.99 0.09
C VAL A 57 -7.79 1.46 0.63
N ASP A 58 -8.89 1.75 -0.01
CA ASP A 58 -10.25 1.31 0.36
C ASP A 58 -10.85 0.32 -0.65
N ASP A 59 -9.98 -0.32 -1.46
CA ASP A 59 -10.36 -1.31 -2.47
C ASP A 59 -10.97 -2.60 -1.88
N LYS A 60 -10.93 -2.77 -0.56
CA LYS A 60 -11.31 -3.97 0.20
C LYS A 60 -10.57 -5.22 -0.29
N SER A 61 -9.35 -5.05 -0.77
CA SER A 61 -8.55 -6.06 -1.42
C SER A 61 -7.04 -5.83 -1.18
N PHE A 62 -6.26 -5.74 -2.24
CA PHE A 62 -4.79 -5.71 -2.22
C PHE A 62 -4.22 -4.51 -1.48
N ASN A 63 -4.62 -3.29 -1.88
CA ASN A 63 -4.09 -2.06 -1.30
C ASN A 63 -4.53 -1.88 0.15
N GLN A 64 -5.80 -2.16 0.47
CA GLN A 64 -6.29 -2.10 1.84
C GLN A 64 -5.53 -3.06 2.75
N SER A 65 -5.32 -4.31 2.31
CA SER A 65 -4.60 -5.32 3.11
C SER A 65 -3.16 -4.89 3.40
N ALA A 66 -2.46 -4.34 2.40
CA ALA A 66 -1.11 -3.81 2.57
C ALA A 66 -1.09 -2.62 3.54
N TRP A 67 -2.05 -1.69 3.39
CA TRP A 67 -2.17 -0.54 4.27
C TRP A 67 -2.47 -0.92 5.73
N GLU A 68 -3.34 -1.87 5.96
CA GLU A 68 -3.62 -2.40 7.30
C GLU A 68 -2.36 -3.02 7.94
N GLY A 69 -1.52 -3.69 7.14
CA GLY A 69 -0.22 -4.19 7.57
C GLY A 69 0.73 -3.08 8.00
N ILE A 70 0.84 -2.01 7.23
CA ILE A 70 1.66 -0.83 7.54
C ILE A 70 1.13 -0.11 8.79
N GLN A 71 -0.18 0.08 8.91
CA GLN A 71 -0.79 0.66 10.12
C GLN A 71 -0.51 -0.18 11.37
N LYS A 72 -0.59 -1.51 11.23
CA LYS A 72 -0.26 -2.42 12.32
C LYS A 72 1.20 -2.29 12.72
N PHE A 73 2.13 -2.27 11.77
CA PHE A 73 3.54 -2.04 12.01
C PHE A 73 3.75 -0.72 12.77
N GLY A 74 3.16 0.37 12.29
CA GLY A 74 3.24 1.67 12.93
C GLY A 74 2.75 1.65 14.38
N LYS A 75 1.59 1.04 14.62
CA LYS A 75 1.01 0.90 15.97
C LYS A 75 1.91 0.07 16.90
N ASP A 76 2.41 -1.07 16.42
CA ASP A 76 3.24 -1.98 17.21
C ASP A 76 4.59 -1.35 17.59
N ASN A 77 5.09 -0.40 16.79
CA ASN A 77 6.34 0.31 17.01
C ASN A 77 6.15 1.74 17.57
N GLY A 78 4.94 2.12 17.95
CA GLY A 78 4.65 3.44 18.55
C GLY A 78 4.81 4.61 17.57
N LEU A 79 4.73 4.35 16.25
CA LEU A 79 4.87 5.36 15.20
C LEU A 79 3.56 6.12 14.98
N THR A 80 3.70 7.35 14.49
CA THR A 80 2.57 8.15 14.02
C THR A 80 2.52 8.19 12.50
N LYS A 81 1.33 8.37 11.94
CA LYS A 81 1.18 8.56 10.49
C LYS A 81 1.82 9.88 10.06
N GLY A 82 2.60 9.84 8.99
CA GLY A 82 3.32 10.97 8.41
C GLY A 82 4.83 10.76 8.39
N ASN A 83 5.58 11.83 8.11
CA ASN A 83 7.04 11.80 8.07
C ASN A 83 7.63 11.34 9.42
N GLY A 84 8.65 10.51 9.35
CA GLY A 84 9.28 9.92 10.54
C GLY A 84 8.45 8.80 11.21
N GLY A 85 7.48 8.22 10.51
CA GLY A 85 6.67 7.14 11.00
C GLY A 85 6.22 6.20 9.90
N TYR A 86 4.95 6.22 9.53
CA TYR A 86 4.41 5.44 8.41
C TYR A 86 3.40 6.26 7.60
N ASP A 87 3.35 6.04 6.27
CA ASP A 87 2.45 6.80 5.39
C ASP A 87 2.10 6.02 4.13
N TYR A 88 1.21 6.59 3.30
CA TYR A 88 0.98 6.11 1.94
C TYR A 88 0.73 7.28 0.99
N LEU A 89 0.97 7.02 -0.29
CA LEU A 89 0.49 7.85 -1.39
C LEU A 89 -0.38 6.99 -2.30
N GLN A 90 -1.50 7.53 -2.70
CA GLN A 90 -2.43 6.89 -3.62
C GLN A 90 -2.17 7.36 -5.04
N SER A 91 -2.19 6.42 -5.99
CA SER A 91 -2.10 6.71 -7.41
C SER A 91 -3.49 6.70 -8.05
N GLU A 92 -3.74 7.62 -8.95
CA GLU A 92 -4.97 7.68 -9.75
C GLU A 92 -4.75 7.14 -11.16
N SER A 93 -3.47 7.04 -11.56
CA SER A 93 -3.03 6.48 -12.85
C SER A 93 -1.62 5.93 -12.75
N ASP A 94 -1.21 5.14 -13.75
CA ASP A 94 0.16 4.61 -13.86
C ASP A 94 1.21 5.73 -13.92
N ALA A 95 0.83 6.90 -14.45
CA ALA A 95 1.72 8.07 -14.54
C ALA A 95 2.13 8.63 -13.17
N ASP A 96 1.39 8.30 -12.11
CA ASP A 96 1.66 8.79 -10.75
C ASP A 96 2.69 7.93 -10.01
N TYR A 97 2.96 6.70 -10.46
CA TYR A 97 3.78 5.73 -9.73
C TYR A 97 5.18 6.27 -9.44
N ASN A 98 5.92 6.68 -10.46
CA ASN A 98 7.28 7.19 -10.32
C ASN A 98 7.34 8.44 -9.43
N GLN A 99 6.38 9.36 -9.59
CA GLN A 99 6.31 10.57 -8.79
C GLN A 99 6.04 10.26 -7.32
N ASN A 100 5.11 9.35 -7.05
CA ASN A 100 4.73 8.95 -5.69
C ASN A 100 5.88 8.22 -5.00
N LEU A 101 6.53 7.26 -5.66
CA LEU A 101 7.70 6.54 -5.13
C LEU A 101 8.84 7.52 -4.81
N ASN A 102 9.23 8.38 -5.74
CA ASN A 102 10.25 9.40 -5.54
C ASN A 102 9.88 10.39 -4.41
N SER A 103 8.60 10.70 -4.24
CA SER A 103 8.14 11.58 -3.17
C SER A 103 8.37 10.95 -1.79
N LEU A 104 8.08 9.65 -1.63
CA LEU A 104 8.30 8.95 -0.36
C LEU A 104 9.82 8.77 -0.07
N ILE A 105 10.62 8.46 -1.08
CA ILE A 105 12.09 8.40 -0.94
C ILE A 105 12.65 9.74 -0.46
N ARG A 106 12.24 10.86 -1.07
CA ARG A 106 12.68 12.21 -0.64
C ARG A 106 12.17 12.62 0.74
N ARG A 107 11.21 11.90 1.30
CA ARG A 107 10.70 12.08 2.67
C ARG A 107 11.44 11.20 3.67
N ASP A 108 12.55 10.56 3.23
CA ASP A 108 13.45 9.73 4.04
C ASP A 108 12.73 8.55 4.75
N PHE A 109 11.80 7.87 4.07
CA PHE A 109 11.29 6.60 4.54
C PHE A 109 12.33 5.50 4.31
N ASP A 110 12.61 4.70 5.35
CA ASP A 110 13.60 3.62 5.28
C ASP A 110 13.21 2.49 4.32
N LEU A 111 11.91 2.22 4.18
CA LEU A 111 11.40 1.22 3.24
C LEU A 111 10.12 1.72 2.57
N VAL A 112 10.12 1.71 1.24
CA VAL A 112 8.95 2.10 0.44
C VAL A 112 8.42 0.89 -0.34
N PHE A 113 7.15 0.56 -0.11
CA PHE A 113 6.45 -0.51 -0.80
C PHE A 113 5.71 0.01 -2.04
N GLY A 114 5.82 -0.70 -3.15
CA GLY A 114 4.89 -0.62 -4.26
C GLY A 114 3.89 -1.78 -4.19
N VAL A 115 2.60 -1.50 -4.26
CA VAL A 115 1.56 -2.52 -4.14
C VAL A 115 0.95 -2.83 -5.49
N GLY A 116 1.14 -4.07 -5.93
CA GLY A 116 0.55 -4.60 -7.15
C GLY A 116 1.52 -4.76 -8.32
N PHE A 117 1.22 -5.75 -9.16
CA PHE A 117 1.97 -6.09 -10.37
C PHE A 117 2.18 -4.88 -11.31
N MET A 118 1.19 -3.98 -11.40
CA MET A 118 1.25 -2.82 -12.29
C MET A 118 2.39 -1.85 -11.97
N MET A 119 2.99 -1.94 -10.77
CA MET A 119 4.09 -1.08 -10.36
C MET A 119 5.48 -1.66 -10.68
N GLU A 120 5.56 -2.82 -11.34
CA GLU A 120 6.82 -3.51 -11.62
C GLU A 120 7.84 -2.62 -12.34
N ASP A 121 7.44 -2.02 -13.46
CA ASP A 121 8.31 -1.16 -14.25
C ASP A 121 8.74 0.10 -13.47
N ALA A 122 7.80 0.71 -12.73
CA ALA A 122 8.08 1.88 -11.91
C ALA A 122 9.08 1.57 -10.79
N ILE A 123 8.88 0.48 -10.06
CA ILE A 123 9.81 0.05 -9.00
C ILE A 123 11.19 -0.24 -9.58
N LYS A 124 11.27 -0.89 -10.73
CA LYS A 124 12.54 -1.19 -11.40
C LYS A 124 13.31 0.08 -11.80
N GLU A 125 12.60 1.06 -12.36
CA GLU A 125 13.18 2.35 -12.75
C GLU A 125 13.68 3.12 -11.53
N ILE A 126 12.80 3.28 -10.52
CA ILE A 126 13.12 4.02 -9.30
C ILE A 126 14.23 3.37 -8.48
N ALA A 127 14.30 2.05 -8.44
CA ALA A 127 15.38 1.31 -7.78
C ALA A 127 16.73 1.60 -8.43
N ALA A 128 16.78 1.66 -9.77
CA ALA A 128 18.00 1.97 -10.50
C ALA A 128 18.46 3.43 -10.31
N GLU A 129 17.51 4.37 -10.18
CA GLU A 129 17.79 5.79 -9.95
C GLU A 129 18.19 6.09 -8.49
N ASN A 130 17.76 5.26 -7.53
CA ASN A 130 17.96 5.47 -6.09
C ASN A 130 18.60 4.22 -5.44
N PRO A 131 19.86 3.89 -5.76
CA PRO A 131 20.49 2.63 -5.33
C PRO A 131 20.66 2.49 -3.81
N ASP A 132 20.64 3.59 -3.08
CA ASP A 132 20.76 3.61 -1.61
C ASP A 132 19.40 3.49 -0.89
N SER A 133 18.29 3.54 -1.62
CA SER A 133 16.94 3.44 -1.06
C SER A 133 16.47 1.99 -1.04
N MET A 134 15.84 1.55 0.04
CA MET A 134 15.24 0.23 0.12
C MET A 134 13.79 0.26 -0.38
N LEU A 135 13.49 -0.62 -1.32
CA LEU A 135 12.17 -0.77 -1.92
C LEU A 135 11.64 -2.19 -1.71
N ALA A 136 10.34 -2.34 -1.75
CA ALA A 136 9.69 -3.64 -1.86
C ALA A 136 8.54 -3.57 -2.87
N ILE A 137 8.31 -4.68 -3.58
CA ILE A 137 7.15 -4.83 -4.45
C ILE A 137 6.29 -6.00 -3.99
N ILE A 138 4.98 -5.81 -3.96
CA ILE A 138 3.99 -6.86 -3.65
C ILE A 138 3.35 -7.31 -4.97
N ASP A 139 3.22 -8.63 -5.16
CA ASP A 139 2.59 -9.32 -6.28
C ASP A 139 3.37 -9.25 -7.61
N SER A 140 4.64 -8.84 -7.58
CA SER A 140 5.53 -8.99 -8.73
C SER A 140 6.98 -9.25 -8.30
N VAL A 141 7.85 -9.47 -9.29
CA VAL A 141 9.29 -9.72 -9.10
C VAL A 141 10.11 -8.69 -9.83
N VAL A 142 10.91 -7.94 -9.08
CA VAL A 142 11.91 -7.02 -9.62
C VAL A 142 13.29 -7.50 -9.17
N GLU A 143 14.15 -7.81 -10.13
CA GLU A 143 15.53 -8.23 -9.87
C GLU A 143 16.41 -6.98 -9.74
N ALA A 144 16.59 -6.50 -8.50
CA ALA A 144 17.50 -5.42 -8.13
C ALA A 144 18.00 -5.63 -6.71
N GLU A 145 19.24 -5.20 -6.41
CA GLU A 145 19.89 -5.43 -5.10
C GLU A 145 19.17 -4.74 -3.93
N ASN A 146 18.48 -3.63 -4.22
CA ASN A 146 17.75 -2.81 -3.26
C ASN A 146 16.23 -3.02 -3.30
N VAL A 147 15.73 -4.10 -3.94
CA VAL A 147 14.30 -4.43 -4.01
C VAL A 147 14.00 -5.79 -3.41
N ALA A 148 13.11 -5.83 -2.44
CA ALA A 148 12.51 -7.07 -1.95
C ALA A 148 11.22 -7.38 -2.72
N SER A 149 11.14 -8.54 -3.36
CA SER A 149 9.94 -9.01 -4.06
C SER A 149 9.13 -9.95 -3.19
N ILE A 150 7.85 -9.64 -2.97
CA ILE A 150 6.94 -10.35 -2.08
C ILE A 150 5.83 -10.98 -2.91
N LEU A 151 5.82 -12.31 -2.96
CA LEU A 151 4.79 -13.10 -3.63
C LEU A 151 4.07 -13.99 -2.62
N PHE A 152 2.81 -14.29 -2.91
CA PHE A 152 1.98 -15.18 -2.13
C PHE A 152 1.62 -16.42 -2.93
N LYS A 153 1.03 -17.39 -2.26
CA LYS A 153 0.46 -18.60 -2.88
C LYS A 153 -1.05 -18.42 -3.09
N GLU A 154 -1.42 -17.47 -3.90
CA GLU A 154 -2.81 -17.07 -4.15
C GLU A 154 -3.66 -18.25 -4.58
N GLN A 155 -3.06 -19.18 -5.34
CA GLN A 155 -3.73 -20.41 -5.79
C GLN A 155 -4.18 -21.31 -4.63
N GLU A 156 -3.48 -21.29 -3.46
CA GLU A 156 -3.89 -22.12 -2.31
C GLU A 156 -5.17 -21.55 -1.66
N GLY A 157 -5.23 -20.23 -1.45
CA GLY A 157 -6.43 -19.56 -0.94
C GLY A 157 -7.61 -19.67 -1.92
N ALA A 158 -7.34 -19.46 -3.21
CA ALA A 158 -8.34 -19.58 -4.26
C ALA A 158 -8.85 -21.01 -4.42
N PHE A 159 -8.00 -22.02 -4.23
CA PHE A 159 -8.42 -23.43 -4.20
C PHE A 159 -9.47 -23.67 -3.10
N LEU A 160 -9.23 -23.18 -1.89
CA LEU A 160 -10.20 -23.31 -0.80
C LEU A 160 -11.51 -22.57 -1.10
N ALA A 161 -11.44 -21.39 -1.74
CA ALA A 161 -12.63 -20.68 -2.21
C ALA A 161 -13.42 -21.49 -3.25
N GLY A 162 -12.72 -22.15 -4.18
CA GLY A 162 -13.31 -23.05 -5.17
C GLY A 162 -14.00 -24.26 -4.54
N VAL A 163 -13.34 -24.88 -3.55
CA VAL A 163 -13.94 -25.99 -2.76
C VAL A 163 -15.23 -25.51 -2.07
N ALA A 164 -15.19 -24.34 -1.42
CA ALA A 164 -16.36 -23.79 -0.74
C ALA A 164 -17.50 -23.48 -1.72
N ALA A 165 -17.20 -22.81 -2.84
CA ALA A 165 -18.17 -22.45 -3.86
C ALA A 165 -18.85 -23.69 -4.45
N ALA A 166 -18.08 -24.71 -4.86
CA ALA A 166 -18.61 -25.92 -5.42
C ALA A 166 -19.45 -26.73 -4.42
N SER A 167 -19.05 -26.73 -3.15
CA SER A 167 -19.80 -27.44 -2.08
C SER A 167 -21.13 -26.75 -1.76
N MET A 168 -21.24 -25.43 -1.97
CA MET A 168 -22.44 -24.65 -1.65
C MET A 168 -23.35 -24.39 -2.84
N SER A 169 -22.84 -24.49 -4.07
CA SER A 169 -23.61 -24.26 -5.29
C SER A 169 -24.79 -25.25 -5.40
N LYS A 170 -25.96 -24.71 -5.74
CA LYS A 170 -27.20 -25.47 -5.99
C LYS A 170 -27.44 -25.68 -7.47
N THR A 171 -26.91 -24.84 -8.32
CA THR A 171 -27.07 -24.91 -9.77
C THR A 171 -25.99 -25.74 -10.45
N GLY A 172 -24.87 -25.98 -9.78
CA GLY A 172 -23.66 -26.55 -10.39
C GLY A 172 -22.91 -25.57 -11.30
N LYS A 173 -23.26 -24.27 -11.25
CA LYS A 173 -22.65 -23.20 -12.01
C LYS A 173 -22.11 -22.14 -11.05
N ILE A 174 -20.80 -21.86 -11.11
CA ILE A 174 -20.14 -20.86 -10.31
C ILE A 174 -19.39 -19.86 -11.20
N GLY A 175 -19.04 -18.69 -10.67
CA GLY A 175 -18.36 -17.63 -11.42
C GLY A 175 -17.00 -17.25 -10.81
N PHE A 176 -16.11 -16.82 -11.69
CA PHE A 176 -14.88 -16.13 -11.32
C PHE A 176 -14.81 -14.79 -12.06
N VAL A 177 -14.64 -13.70 -11.31
CA VAL A 177 -14.44 -12.35 -11.85
C VAL A 177 -13.01 -11.91 -11.55
N GLY A 178 -12.16 -11.86 -12.57
CA GLY A 178 -10.81 -11.32 -12.52
C GLY A 178 -10.78 -9.83 -12.88
N GLY A 179 -9.78 -9.12 -12.34
CA GLY A 179 -9.48 -7.76 -12.80
C GLY A 179 -8.78 -7.80 -14.17
N VAL A 180 -7.50 -7.50 -14.19
CA VAL A 180 -6.67 -7.58 -15.41
C VAL A 180 -6.13 -9.01 -15.58
N ASP A 181 -5.98 -9.46 -16.83
CA ASP A 181 -5.38 -10.76 -17.16
C ASP A 181 -3.85 -10.69 -17.00
N ILE A 182 -3.39 -10.97 -15.77
CA ILE A 182 -1.98 -10.94 -15.36
C ILE A 182 -1.64 -12.17 -14.52
N PRO A 183 -0.35 -12.53 -14.35
CA PRO A 183 0.06 -13.78 -13.70
C PRO A 183 -0.53 -13.99 -12.30
N VAL A 184 -0.64 -12.96 -11.46
CA VAL A 184 -1.21 -13.08 -10.11
C VAL A 184 -2.70 -13.45 -10.18
N ILE A 185 -3.48 -12.81 -11.05
CA ILE A 185 -4.91 -13.11 -11.20
C ILE A 185 -5.13 -14.49 -11.83
N ASN A 186 -4.26 -14.89 -12.73
CA ASN A 186 -4.30 -16.23 -13.31
C ASN A 186 -4.04 -17.34 -12.26
N ARG A 187 -3.20 -17.08 -11.25
CA ARG A 187 -3.02 -18.03 -10.13
C ARG A 187 -4.28 -18.14 -9.28
N PHE A 188 -4.98 -17.02 -9.01
CA PHE A 188 -6.31 -17.08 -8.35
C PHE A 188 -7.30 -17.90 -9.17
N HIS A 189 -7.41 -17.63 -10.46
CA HIS A 189 -8.34 -18.35 -11.35
C HIS A 189 -8.03 -19.84 -11.38
N ALA A 190 -6.77 -20.23 -11.59
CA ALA A 190 -6.36 -21.64 -11.64
C ALA A 190 -6.67 -22.35 -10.31
N GLY A 191 -6.34 -21.75 -9.18
CA GLY A 191 -6.64 -22.31 -7.87
C GLY A 191 -8.14 -22.50 -7.66
N TYR A 192 -8.95 -21.49 -7.95
CA TYR A 192 -10.41 -21.56 -7.83
C TYR A 192 -11.03 -22.67 -8.69
N LEU A 193 -10.61 -22.77 -9.95
CA LEU A 193 -11.06 -23.79 -10.88
C LEU A 193 -10.74 -25.21 -10.39
N GLU A 194 -9.48 -25.43 -9.97
CA GLU A 194 -9.04 -26.75 -9.50
C GLU A 194 -9.72 -27.13 -8.17
N GLY A 195 -9.89 -26.17 -7.24
CA GLY A 195 -10.63 -26.39 -6.00
C GLY A 195 -12.09 -26.77 -6.25
N ALA A 196 -12.76 -26.09 -7.17
CA ALA A 196 -14.12 -26.39 -7.55
C ALA A 196 -14.27 -27.79 -8.19
N LYS A 197 -13.36 -28.13 -9.11
CA LYS A 197 -13.35 -29.45 -9.77
C LYS A 197 -13.00 -30.60 -8.83
N ALA A 198 -12.21 -30.35 -7.79
CA ALA A 198 -11.91 -31.36 -6.77
C ALA A 198 -13.16 -31.80 -6.00
N VAL A 199 -14.19 -30.95 -5.87
CA VAL A 199 -15.49 -31.27 -5.27
C VAL A 199 -16.45 -31.82 -6.29
N ASN A 200 -16.59 -31.18 -7.43
CA ASN A 200 -17.49 -31.55 -8.50
C ASN A 200 -16.78 -31.48 -9.86
N PRO A 201 -16.31 -32.61 -10.42
CA PRO A 201 -15.58 -32.59 -11.69
C PRO A 201 -16.40 -32.06 -12.89
N ASN A 202 -17.73 -32.01 -12.75
CA ASN A 202 -18.64 -31.53 -13.80
C ASN A 202 -19.15 -30.11 -13.54
N ILE A 203 -18.59 -29.40 -12.54
CA ILE A 203 -19.02 -28.03 -12.25
C ILE A 203 -18.70 -27.12 -13.41
N GLU A 204 -19.65 -26.26 -13.76
CA GLU A 204 -19.46 -25.23 -14.78
C GLU A 204 -18.89 -23.95 -14.09
N VAL A 205 -17.74 -23.49 -14.56
CA VAL A 205 -17.11 -22.25 -14.05
C VAL A 205 -17.14 -21.20 -15.14
N MET A 206 -17.97 -20.17 -14.96
CA MET A 206 -18.01 -19.01 -15.83
C MET A 206 -16.92 -18.02 -15.42
N VAL A 207 -16.09 -17.57 -16.36
CA VAL A 207 -14.92 -16.73 -16.11
C VAL A 207 -15.04 -15.44 -16.91
N ASP A 208 -14.76 -14.33 -16.25
CA ASP A 208 -14.67 -13.01 -16.89
C ASP A 208 -13.51 -12.21 -16.33
N TYR A 209 -12.72 -11.58 -17.19
CA TYR A 209 -11.67 -10.62 -16.85
C TYR A 209 -12.13 -9.23 -17.27
N THR A 210 -12.39 -8.38 -16.29
CA THR A 210 -13.01 -7.06 -16.52
C THR A 210 -12.05 -6.04 -17.14
N GLY A 211 -10.74 -6.31 -17.12
CA GLY A 211 -9.70 -5.43 -17.64
C GLY A 211 -9.33 -4.26 -16.73
N ALA A 212 -9.86 -4.21 -15.50
CA ALA A 212 -9.62 -3.10 -14.57
C ALA A 212 -9.69 -3.54 -13.10
N PHE A 213 -9.02 -2.77 -12.21
CA PHE A 213 -9.09 -2.96 -10.75
C PHE A 213 -9.87 -1.84 -10.02
N ASP A 214 -10.26 -0.77 -10.72
CA ASP A 214 -10.85 0.47 -10.19
C ASP A 214 -12.24 0.79 -10.76
N LYS A 215 -12.92 -0.15 -11.41
CA LYS A 215 -14.20 0.04 -12.13
C LYS A 215 -15.32 -0.85 -11.57
N PRO A 216 -15.95 -0.49 -10.43
CA PRO A 216 -17.03 -1.30 -9.83
C PRO A 216 -18.19 -1.61 -10.79
N ASP A 217 -18.51 -0.69 -11.69
CA ASP A 217 -19.59 -0.90 -12.69
C ASP A 217 -19.31 -2.08 -13.61
N LEU A 218 -18.04 -2.35 -13.96
CA LEU A 218 -17.67 -3.53 -14.75
C LEU A 218 -17.88 -4.81 -13.96
N GLY A 219 -17.49 -4.82 -12.68
CA GLY A 219 -17.73 -5.96 -11.77
C GLY A 219 -19.22 -6.26 -11.62
N LYS A 220 -20.06 -5.23 -11.46
CA LYS A 220 -21.52 -5.36 -11.42
C LYS A 220 -22.10 -5.91 -12.72
N ALA A 221 -21.65 -5.42 -13.86
CA ALA A 221 -22.09 -5.92 -15.16
C ALA A 221 -21.76 -7.39 -15.35
N SER A 222 -20.52 -7.78 -15.00
CA SER A 222 -20.06 -9.17 -15.05
C SER A 222 -20.92 -10.07 -14.14
N ALA A 223 -21.14 -9.69 -12.88
CA ALA A 223 -21.94 -10.44 -11.94
C ALA A 223 -23.40 -10.60 -12.42
N ASN A 224 -24.02 -9.55 -12.94
CA ASN A 224 -25.37 -9.62 -13.48
C ASN A 224 -25.49 -10.61 -14.67
N LEU A 225 -24.49 -10.61 -15.57
CA LEU A 225 -24.44 -11.57 -16.67
C LEU A 225 -24.32 -13.00 -16.16
N MET A 226 -23.43 -13.25 -15.19
CA MET A 226 -23.23 -14.56 -14.59
C MET A 226 -24.49 -15.07 -13.90
N TYR A 227 -25.13 -14.26 -13.03
CA TYR A 227 -26.36 -14.63 -12.35
C TYR A 227 -27.50 -14.88 -13.34
N SER A 228 -27.63 -14.07 -14.39
CA SER A 228 -28.62 -14.28 -15.46
C SER A 228 -28.39 -15.58 -16.23
N SER A 229 -27.15 -16.09 -16.24
CA SER A 229 -26.76 -17.35 -16.86
C SER A 229 -26.90 -18.57 -15.93
N GLY A 230 -27.41 -18.35 -14.70
CA GLY A 230 -27.66 -19.41 -13.72
C GLY A 230 -26.49 -19.69 -12.77
N VAL A 231 -25.46 -18.87 -12.76
CA VAL A 231 -24.43 -18.88 -11.71
C VAL A 231 -25.09 -18.49 -10.39
N ASP A 232 -24.74 -19.17 -9.30
CA ASP A 232 -25.29 -18.89 -7.97
C ASP A 232 -24.24 -18.45 -6.94
N ILE A 233 -22.96 -18.63 -7.24
CA ILE A 233 -21.85 -18.19 -6.39
C ILE A 233 -20.75 -17.60 -7.27
N ILE A 234 -20.27 -16.41 -6.91
CA ILE A 234 -19.16 -15.74 -7.60
C ILE A 234 -18.02 -15.50 -6.62
N PHE A 235 -16.79 -15.81 -7.02
CA PHE A 235 -15.56 -15.38 -6.39
C PHE A 235 -14.87 -14.34 -7.27
N HIS A 236 -14.34 -13.27 -6.69
CA HIS A 236 -13.60 -12.26 -7.46
C HIS A 236 -12.17 -12.08 -6.98
N ALA A 237 -11.28 -11.77 -7.92
CA ALA A 237 -9.92 -11.30 -7.71
C ALA A 237 -9.71 -10.05 -8.59
N ALA A 238 -10.39 -8.96 -8.24
CA ALA A 238 -10.55 -7.78 -9.10
C ALA A 238 -10.44 -6.44 -8.33
N GLY A 239 -9.87 -6.44 -7.11
CA GLY A 239 -9.69 -5.21 -6.34
C GLY A 239 -11.00 -4.43 -6.17
N GLY A 240 -10.94 -3.10 -6.33
CA GLY A 240 -12.09 -2.21 -6.28
C GLY A 240 -13.20 -2.55 -7.30
N THR A 241 -12.84 -3.07 -8.48
CA THR A 241 -13.82 -3.58 -9.46
C THR A 241 -14.67 -4.70 -8.86
N GLY A 242 -14.07 -5.56 -8.03
CA GLY A 242 -14.76 -6.65 -7.35
C GLY A 242 -15.84 -6.19 -6.36
N ASN A 243 -15.76 -4.96 -5.83
CA ASN A 243 -16.82 -4.39 -4.98
C ASN A 243 -18.16 -4.29 -5.72
N GLY A 244 -18.11 -4.15 -7.05
CA GLY A 244 -19.31 -4.14 -7.90
C GLY A 244 -20.05 -5.47 -7.94
N VAL A 245 -19.38 -6.59 -7.69
CA VAL A 245 -20.00 -7.93 -7.67
C VAL A 245 -21.06 -8.05 -6.57
N PHE A 246 -20.92 -7.26 -5.50
CA PHE A 246 -21.82 -7.25 -4.34
C PHE A 246 -22.93 -6.18 -4.42
N SER A 247 -23.08 -5.48 -5.55
CA SER A 247 -23.92 -4.27 -5.67
C SER A 247 -25.28 -4.54 -6.33
#